data_6fe39fc202fa489b7bac61bbad99d9e7
#
_entry.id   6fe39fc202fa489b7bac61bbad99d9e7
#
_cell.length_a   1.000
_cell.length_b   1.000
_cell.length_c   1.000
_cell.angle_alpha   90.00
_cell.angle_beta   90.00
_cell.angle_gamma   90.00
#
_symmetry.space_group_name_H-M   'P 1'
#
loop_
_entity.id
_entity.type
_entity.pdbx_description
1 polymer ?
#
loop_
_entity_poly.entity_id
_entity_poly.type
_entity_poly.pdbx_seq_one_letter_code
_entity_poly.pdbx_strand_id
1 'polypeptide(L)' 'MAHPESPRETVEYRGYSLQVTYVSPQWQILIGMAVKDRPALPPGKQVVKGWNEEETLKRAKTRIDLLIESPSLH' A
#
# COMPACT_ATOMS: atom_id res chain seq x y z
N MET A 1 21.63 -1.84 15.03
CA MET A 1 21.73 -2.65 13.85
C MET A 1 20.59 -2.35 12.93
N ALA A 2 20.88 -1.96 11.73
CA ALA A 2 19.84 -1.56 10.82
C ALA A 2 19.18 -2.78 10.17
N HIS A 3 17.90 -2.70 9.99
CA HIS A 3 17.16 -3.72 9.27
C HIS A 3 16.69 -3.09 7.97
N PRO A 4 17.38 -3.37 6.89
CA PRO A 4 17.05 -2.68 5.65
C PRO A 4 15.63 -2.91 5.20
N GLU A 5 15.01 -3.95 5.70
CA GLU A 5 13.65 -4.23 5.29
C GLU A 5 12.61 -3.72 6.26
N SER A 6 13.03 -3.03 7.30
CA SER A 6 12.07 -2.50 8.26
C SER A 6 11.27 -1.39 7.60
N PRO A 7 9.97 -1.31 7.85
CA PRO A 7 9.19 -0.21 7.32
C PRO A 7 9.69 1.10 7.86
N ARG A 8 9.81 2.09 7.00
CA ARG A 8 10.20 3.39 7.46
C ARG A 8 9.03 4.09 8.12
N GLU A 9 7.85 3.73 7.73
CA GLU A 9 6.68 4.42 8.21
C GLU A 9 5.45 3.58 7.88
N THR A 10 4.44 3.67 8.72
CA THR A 10 3.18 2.99 8.46
C THR A 10 2.09 4.04 8.46
N VAL A 11 1.30 4.05 7.40
CA VAL A 11 0.23 5.01 7.23
C VAL A 11 -1.07 4.25 7.13
N GLU A 12 -2.08 4.71 7.86
CA GLU A 12 -3.41 4.12 7.75
C GLU A 12 -4.23 4.93 6.78
N TYR A 13 -4.94 4.26 5.89
CA TYR A 13 -5.74 4.93 4.90
C TYR A 13 -6.99 4.11 4.62
N ARG A 14 -8.15 4.64 4.98
CA ARG A 14 -9.46 4.06 4.71
C ARG A 14 -9.56 2.59 5.14
N GLY A 15 -8.97 2.28 6.27
CA GLY A 15 -9.06 0.92 6.81
C GLY A 15 -7.97 -0.01 6.33
N TYR A 16 -6.99 0.52 5.62
CA TYR A 16 -5.84 -0.27 5.17
C TYR A 16 -4.58 0.30 5.80
N SER A 17 -3.59 -0.54 5.95
CA SER A 17 -2.30 -0.09 6.45
C SER A 17 -1.30 -0.12 5.30
N LEU A 18 -0.56 0.97 5.18
CA LEU A 18 0.43 1.12 4.12
C LEU A 18 1.79 1.13 4.78
N GLN A 19 2.54 0.05 4.61
CA GLN A 19 3.88 -0.04 5.17
C GLN A 19 4.87 0.43 4.14
N VAL A 20 5.48 1.59 4.39
CA VAL A 20 6.38 2.24 3.44
C VAL A 20 7.79 1.79 3.74
N THR A 21 8.45 1.21 2.77
CA THR A 21 9.81 0.71 2.91
C THR A 21 10.63 1.18 1.72
N TYR A 22 11.86 1.50 1.96
CA TYR A 22 12.77 1.85 0.88
C TYR A 22 13.67 0.67 0.59
N VAL A 23 13.54 0.12 -0.60
CA VAL A 23 14.37 -0.99 -1.04
C VAL A 23 15.13 -0.47 -2.25
N SER A 24 16.32 0.08 -1.97
CA SER A 24 17.10 0.79 -2.97
C SER A 24 17.11 0.08 -4.30
N PRO A 25 16.88 0.77 -5.38
CA PRO A 25 16.65 2.21 -5.49
C PRO A 25 15.17 2.59 -5.55
N GLN A 26 14.30 1.74 -5.06
CA GLN A 26 12.87 1.96 -5.21
C GLN A 26 12.19 2.05 -3.86
N TRP A 27 11.07 2.73 -3.85
CA TRP A 27 10.18 2.74 -2.70
C TRP A 27 9.16 1.63 -2.88
N GLN A 28 8.81 1.00 -1.80
CA GLN A 28 7.87 -0.11 -1.83
C GLN A 28 6.86 0.08 -0.72
N ILE A 29 5.60 -0.11 -1.07
CA ILE A 29 4.53 0.01 -0.09
C ILE A 29 3.76 -1.28 -0.08
N LEU A 30 3.63 -1.86 1.10
CA LEU A 30 2.86 -3.08 1.26
C LEU A 30 1.52 -2.70 1.86
N ILE A 31 0.46 -3.05 1.18
CA ILE A 31 -0.89 -2.73 1.60
C ILE A 31 -1.48 -3.91 2.35
N GLY A 32 -1.85 -3.67 3.59
CA GLY A 32 -2.50 -4.68 4.40
C GLY A 32 -3.83 -4.17 4.90
N MET A 33 -4.64 -5.06 5.44
CA MET A 33 -5.92 -4.66 5.98
C MET A 33 -5.76 -4.32 7.44
N ALA A 34 -6.17 -3.13 7.81
CA ALA A 34 -6.20 -2.74 9.22
C ALA A 34 -7.56 -3.03 9.83
N VAL A 35 -8.58 -3.17 8.99
CA VAL A 35 -9.94 -3.42 9.43
C VAL A 35 -10.47 -4.61 8.67
N LYS A 36 -11.20 -5.47 9.35
CA LYS A 36 -11.63 -6.72 8.73
C LYS A 36 -12.69 -6.55 7.65
N ASP A 37 -13.43 -5.48 7.72
CA ASP A 37 -14.58 -5.33 6.82
C ASP A 37 -14.23 -4.77 5.47
N ARG A 38 -12.96 -4.65 5.17
CA ARG A 38 -12.55 -4.07 3.89
C ARG A 38 -12.30 -5.16 2.85
N PRO A 39 -12.54 -4.86 1.59
CA PRO A 39 -12.24 -5.84 0.54
C PRO A 39 -10.77 -6.16 0.50
N ALA A 40 -10.44 -7.40 0.25
CA ALA A 40 -9.05 -7.81 0.13
C ALA A 40 -8.55 -7.50 -1.27
N LEU A 41 -7.28 -7.15 -1.35
CA LEU A 41 -6.69 -6.92 -2.66
C LEU A 41 -6.40 -8.25 -3.34
N PRO A 42 -6.48 -8.28 -4.66
CA PRO A 42 -6.13 -9.50 -5.40
C PRO A 42 -4.66 -9.84 -5.17
N PRO A 43 -4.32 -11.11 -5.36
CA PRO A 43 -2.92 -11.51 -5.22
C PRO A 43 -2.03 -10.69 -6.15
N GLY A 44 -0.91 -10.26 -5.63
CA GLY A 44 0.03 -9.48 -6.41
C GLY A 44 -0.28 -8.00 -6.46
N LYS A 45 -1.40 -7.58 -5.90
CA LYS A 45 -1.78 -6.17 -5.89
C LYS A 45 -1.50 -5.49 -4.57
N GLN A 46 -0.99 -6.23 -3.59
CA GLN A 46 -0.71 -5.64 -2.28
C GLN A 46 0.57 -4.83 -2.26
N VAL A 47 1.40 -4.96 -3.27
CA VAL A 47 2.70 -4.29 -3.29
C VAL A 47 2.71 -3.24 -4.37
N VAL A 48 3.11 -2.02 -4.00
CA VAL A 48 3.23 -0.91 -4.93
C VAL A 48 4.67 -0.44 -4.90
N LYS A 49 5.29 -0.32 -6.05
CA LYS A 49 6.67 0.12 -6.15
C LYS A 49 6.77 1.38 -6.99
N GLY A 50 7.75 2.20 -6.66
CA GLY A 50 7.96 3.43 -7.41
C GLY A 50 9.30 4.04 -7.07
N TRP A 51 9.66 5.07 -7.80
CA TRP A 51 10.95 5.72 -7.62
C TRP A 51 10.90 6.87 -6.64
N ASN A 52 9.70 7.30 -6.28
CA ASN A 52 9.50 8.46 -5.45
C ASN A 52 8.52 8.08 -4.34
N GLU A 53 8.85 8.41 -3.09
CA GLU A 53 8.02 8.02 -1.97
C GLU A 53 6.62 8.60 -2.10
N GLU A 54 6.54 9.88 -2.39
CA GLU A 54 5.27 10.57 -2.48
C GLU A 54 4.38 9.98 -3.56
N GLU A 55 4.98 9.73 -4.70
CA GLU A 55 4.26 9.18 -5.83
C GLU A 55 3.82 7.75 -5.56
N THR A 56 4.68 6.98 -4.93
CA THR A 56 4.36 5.60 -4.62
C THR A 56 3.21 5.53 -3.62
N LEU A 57 3.25 6.41 -2.63
CA LEU A 57 2.19 6.47 -1.64
C LEU A 57 0.87 6.88 -2.30
N LYS A 58 0.92 7.82 -3.22
CA LYS A 58 -0.25 8.26 -3.93
C LYS A 58 -0.86 7.10 -4.74
N ARG A 59 -0.02 6.31 -5.37
CA ARG A 59 -0.49 5.16 -6.13
C ARG A 59 -1.17 4.14 -5.23
N ALA A 60 -0.59 3.92 -4.05
CA ALA A 60 -1.17 2.97 -3.11
C ALA A 60 -2.54 3.43 -2.68
N LYS A 61 -2.67 4.71 -2.38
CA LYS A 61 -3.95 5.27 -1.98
C LYS A 61 -4.97 5.18 -3.11
N THR A 62 -4.54 5.46 -4.33
CA THR A 62 -5.42 5.36 -5.47
C THR A 62 -5.91 3.93 -5.66
N ARG A 63 -5.02 2.97 -5.45
CA ARG A 63 -5.40 1.58 -5.58
C ARG A 63 -6.48 1.21 -4.58
N ILE A 64 -6.35 1.71 -3.36
CA ILE A 64 -7.35 1.47 -2.33
C ILE A 64 -8.65 2.16 -2.70
N ASP A 65 -8.58 3.39 -3.19
CA ASP A 65 -9.77 4.12 -3.60
C ASP A 65 -10.55 3.36 -4.66
N LEU A 66 -9.84 2.86 -5.65
CA LEU A 66 -10.48 2.12 -6.73
C LEU A 66 -11.10 0.82 -6.20
N LEU A 67 -10.44 0.19 -5.26
CA LEU A 67 -10.95 -1.04 -4.69
C LEU A 67 -12.24 -0.80 -3.93
N ILE A 68 -12.32 0.29 -3.20
CA ILE A 68 -13.48 0.58 -2.38
C ILE A 68 -14.61 1.19 -3.21
N GLU A 69 -14.27 2.10 -4.09
CA GLU A 69 -15.25 2.89 -4.81
C GLU A 69 -15.64 2.30 -6.13
N SER A 70 -14.94 1.29 -6.58
CA SER A 70 -15.29 0.64 -7.82
C SER A 70 -16.14 -0.54 -7.46
N PRO A 71 -17.42 -0.38 -7.40
CA PRO A 71 -18.26 -1.51 -7.06
C PRO A 71 -18.15 -2.42 -8.22
N SER A 72 -17.99 -3.54 -7.94
CA SER A 72 -17.86 -4.44 -8.93
C SER A 72 -18.96 -4.34 -9.85
N LEU A 73 -19.23 -3.93 -10.37
CA LEU A 73 -20.16 -3.87 -11.14
C LEU A 73 -20.47 -4.89 -11.70
N HIS A 74 -20.49 -5.30 -11.52
CA HIS A 74 -20.70 -6.06 -11.86
C HIS A 74 -20.80 -6.61 -11.97
#